data_f84f32d4fb13b29790762e7c1721979c
#
_entry.id   f84f32d4fb13b29790762e7c1721979c
#
_cell.length_a   1.000
_cell.length_b   1.000
_cell.length_c   1.000
_cell.angle_alpha   90.00
_cell.angle_beta   90.00
_cell.angle_gamma   90.00
#
_symmetry.space_group_name_H-M   'P 1'
#
loop_
_entity.id
_entity.type
_entity.pdbx_description
1 polymer ?
#
loop_
_entity_poly.entity_id
_entity_poly.type
_entity_poly.pdbx_seq_one_letter_code
_entity_poly.pdbx_strand_id
1 'polypeptide(L)'
;DMVIRQAAATQIEIPAPGGLTNVLQSLIDDEIYKDWESITSLELKGRLNDTDLNLLKNMMTAGKGYNLKTLDMTEVENETLKNGVFNGCNLLENISFPTGLQYVPREACRNCTKLRTVVVNEGPTYIGRHAFGNSVVNEAWFPSTMTYVYGYIFDNVTALKTLHLKSLPFQCKEVARSDADEGATQPTTWCTVFKTWPSTVYVPMEYLEYYKNPDPKHVVSMHFQDLLNTLTSESEEWTKGPKVQQPYLKSNSALKSNFTWGSSATTIMGESN
;
A
#
# COMPACT_ATOMS: atom_id res chain seq x y z
N ASP A 1 -8.33 18.33 -39.29
CA ASP A 1 -7.82 18.43 -37.90
C ASP A 1 -8.64 17.50 -37.01
N MET A 2 -8.14 16.29 -36.89
CA MET A 2 -8.72 15.28 -35.99
C MET A 2 -8.17 15.56 -34.59
N VAL A 3 -8.91 16.32 -33.80
CA VAL A 3 -8.61 16.51 -32.38
C VAL A 3 -8.77 15.15 -31.71
N ILE A 4 -7.65 14.49 -31.39
CA ILE A 4 -7.64 13.33 -30.51
C ILE A 4 -8.10 13.87 -29.16
N ARG A 5 -9.39 13.76 -28.87
CA ARG A 5 -9.90 13.88 -27.50
C ARG A 5 -9.35 12.67 -26.76
N GLN A 6 -8.32 12.90 -25.97
CA GLN A 6 -7.96 11.98 -24.89
C GLN A 6 -9.22 11.93 -24.00
N ALA A 7 -9.98 10.83 -24.11
CA ALA A 7 -11.19 10.66 -23.30
C ALA A 7 -10.72 10.72 -21.85
N ALA A 8 -11.28 11.70 -21.11
CA ALA A 8 -11.20 11.67 -19.66
C ALA A 8 -11.65 10.27 -19.22
N ALA A 9 -10.90 9.63 -18.33
CA ALA A 9 -11.27 8.30 -17.84
C ALA A 9 -12.73 8.33 -17.39
N THR A 10 -13.59 7.61 -18.11
CA THR A 10 -14.99 7.55 -17.77
C THR A 10 -15.10 6.60 -16.59
N GLN A 11 -15.64 7.07 -15.47
CA GLN A 11 -15.90 6.20 -14.33
C GLN A 11 -16.90 5.13 -14.73
N ILE A 12 -16.55 3.88 -14.51
CA ILE A 12 -17.34 2.70 -14.87
C ILE A 12 -18.03 2.18 -13.61
N GLU A 13 -19.35 2.28 -13.58
CA GLU A 13 -20.15 1.70 -12.52
C GLU A 13 -20.43 0.22 -12.80
N ILE A 14 -20.17 -0.63 -11.81
CA ILE A 14 -20.45 -2.06 -11.85
C ILE A 14 -21.77 -2.28 -11.11
N PRO A 15 -22.86 -2.58 -11.85
CA PRO A 15 -24.21 -2.63 -11.27
C PRO A 15 -24.40 -3.81 -10.31
N ALA A 16 -23.61 -4.87 -10.45
CA ALA A 16 -23.60 -6.01 -9.56
C ALA A 16 -22.24 -6.72 -9.60
N PRO A 17 -21.79 -7.34 -8.49
CA PRO A 17 -20.57 -8.12 -8.47
C PRO A 17 -20.55 -9.23 -9.52
N GLY A 18 -19.48 -9.33 -10.30
CA GLY A 18 -19.34 -10.22 -11.45
C GLY A 18 -19.74 -9.61 -12.79
N GLY A 19 -20.19 -8.35 -12.78
CA GLY A 19 -20.72 -7.66 -13.96
C GLY A 19 -19.67 -6.97 -14.83
N LEU A 20 -18.42 -6.87 -14.41
CA LEU A 20 -17.40 -6.09 -15.11
C LEU A 20 -17.21 -6.50 -16.57
N THR A 21 -17.18 -7.82 -16.87
CA THR A 21 -17.04 -8.33 -18.24
C THR A 21 -18.14 -7.79 -19.15
N ASN A 22 -19.39 -7.88 -18.71
CA ASN A 22 -20.55 -7.44 -19.50
C ASN A 22 -20.55 -5.93 -19.71
N VAL A 23 -20.20 -5.16 -18.68
CA VAL A 23 -20.11 -3.70 -18.76
C VAL A 23 -19.03 -3.31 -19.78
N LEU A 24 -17.82 -3.88 -19.70
CA LEU A 24 -16.75 -3.54 -20.64
C LEU A 24 -17.08 -4.02 -22.07
N GLN A 25 -17.71 -5.18 -22.24
CA GLN A 25 -18.15 -5.64 -23.55
C GLN A 25 -19.19 -4.68 -24.16
N SER A 26 -20.18 -4.23 -23.37
CA SER A 26 -21.14 -3.23 -23.85
C SER A 26 -20.46 -1.93 -24.31
N LEU A 27 -19.43 -1.47 -23.59
CA LEU A 27 -18.69 -0.26 -23.97
C LEU A 27 -17.88 -0.47 -25.27
N ILE A 28 -17.47 -1.69 -25.57
CA ILE A 28 -16.83 -2.04 -26.85
C ILE A 28 -17.90 -2.10 -27.96
N ASP A 29 -19.03 -2.75 -27.68
CA ASP A 29 -20.14 -2.86 -28.64
C ASP A 29 -20.73 -1.49 -29.00
N ASP A 30 -20.72 -0.54 -28.04
CA ASP A 30 -21.13 0.86 -28.22
C ASP A 30 -20.00 1.76 -28.79
N GLU A 31 -18.89 1.17 -29.22
CA GLU A 31 -17.73 1.88 -29.82
C GLU A 31 -17.07 2.91 -28.89
N ILE A 32 -17.28 2.84 -27.57
CA ILE A 32 -16.59 3.69 -26.59
C ILE A 32 -15.12 3.26 -26.49
N TYR A 33 -14.87 1.94 -26.48
CA TYR A 33 -13.56 1.36 -26.69
C TYR A 33 -13.52 0.62 -28.02
N LYS A 34 -12.40 0.66 -28.71
CA LYS A 34 -12.22 -0.05 -29.97
C LYS A 34 -12.28 -1.56 -29.79
N ASP A 35 -11.60 -2.06 -28.78
CA ASP A 35 -11.43 -3.46 -28.43
C ASP A 35 -10.89 -3.58 -27.01
N TRP A 36 -10.77 -4.79 -26.49
CA TRP A 36 -10.24 -5.08 -25.18
C TRP A 36 -8.80 -4.56 -24.96
N GLU A 37 -7.96 -4.60 -25.99
CA GLU A 37 -6.56 -4.16 -25.92
C GLU A 37 -6.44 -2.63 -25.85
N SER A 38 -7.44 -1.91 -26.35
CA SER A 38 -7.49 -0.44 -26.29
C SER A 38 -7.81 0.10 -24.89
N ILE A 39 -8.26 -0.75 -23.96
CA ILE A 39 -8.57 -0.38 -22.57
C ILE A 39 -7.27 -0.30 -21.78
N THR A 40 -6.72 0.89 -21.63
CA THR A 40 -5.44 1.13 -20.92
C THR A 40 -5.61 1.72 -19.53
N SER A 41 -6.76 2.26 -19.21
CA SER A 41 -7.09 2.86 -17.92
C SER A 41 -8.54 2.61 -17.56
N LEU A 42 -8.78 2.22 -16.30
CA LEU A 42 -10.11 2.05 -15.74
C LEU A 42 -10.21 2.79 -14.40
N GLU A 43 -11.31 3.52 -14.26
CA GLU A 43 -11.78 4.06 -12.98
C GLU A 43 -13.09 3.34 -12.64
N LEU A 44 -13.12 2.59 -11.55
CA LEU A 44 -14.23 1.68 -11.22
C LEU A 44 -15.00 2.16 -10.00
N LYS A 45 -16.30 1.92 -10.03
CA LYS A 45 -17.22 2.16 -8.91
C LYS A 45 -18.10 0.93 -8.68
N GLY A 46 -18.45 0.68 -7.42
CA GLY A 46 -19.29 -0.45 -7.01
C GLY A 46 -18.47 -1.58 -6.42
N ARG A 47 -19.07 -2.74 -6.25
CA ARG A 47 -18.47 -3.90 -5.60
C ARG A 47 -17.99 -4.94 -6.61
N LEU A 48 -16.76 -5.39 -6.43
CA LEU A 48 -16.13 -6.43 -7.24
C LEU A 48 -16.19 -7.79 -6.54
N ASN A 49 -16.38 -8.86 -7.32
CA ASN A 49 -16.17 -10.23 -6.85
C ASN A 49 -14.89 -10.83 -7.45
N ASP A 50 -14.64 -12.10 -7.16
CA ASP A 50 -13.46 -12.81 -7.64
C ASP A 50 -13.39 -12.90 -9.18
N THR A 51 -14.52 -12.99 -9.87
CA THR A 51 -14.56 -13.01 -11.33
C THR A 51 -14.07 -11.69 -11.90
N ASP A 52 -14.54 -10.57 -11.36
CA ASP A 52 -14.10 -9.23 -11.75
C ASP A 52 -12.61 -9.01 -11.46
N LEU A 53 -12.16 -9.39 -10.26
CA LEU A 53 -10.76 -9.24 -9.86
C LEU A 53 -9.83 -10.11 -10.71
N ASN A 54 -10.25 -11.32 -11.10
CA ASN A 54 -9.49 -12.18 -12.00
C ASN A 54 -9.44 -11.61 -13.43
N LEU A 55 -10.52 -11.02 -13.92
CA LEU A 55 -10.51 -10.30 -15.20
C LEU A 55 -9.50 -9.14 -15.15
N LEU A 56 -9.57 -8.28 -14.14
CA LEU A 56 -8.62 -7.17 -13.96
C LEU A 56 -7.17 -7.67 -13.93
N LYS A 57 -6.90 -8.74 -13.18
CA LYS A 57 -5.57 -9.36 -13.13
C LYS A 57 -5.11 -9.80 -14.53
N ASN A 58 -5.98 -10.44 -15.32
CA ASN A 58 -5.66 -10.82 -16.69
C ASN A 58 -5.42 -9.60 -17.58
N MET A 59 -6.24 -8.55 -17.44
CA MET A 59 -6.11 -7.32 -18.22
C MET A 59 -4.79 -6.58 -17.94
N MET A 60 -4.21 -6.75 -16.76
CA MET A 60 -2.93 -6.17 -16.35
C MET A 60 -1.72 -7.11 -16.54
N THR A 61 -1.93 -8.26 -17.19
CA THR A 61 -0.87 -9.27 -17.42
C THR A 61 -0.56 -9.36 -18.91
N ALA A 62 0.73 -9.22 -19.28
CA ALA A 62 1.19 -9.28 -20.65
C ALA A 62 0.88 -10.63 -21.31
N GLY A 63 0.66 -10.62 -22.63
CA GLY A 63 0.44 -11.82 -23.45
C GLY A 63 -0.96 -12.42 -23.38
N LYS A 64 -1.93 -11.69 -22.81
CA LYS A 64 -3.32 -12.14 -22.68
C LYS A 64 -4.32 -11.38 -23.57
N GLY A 65 -3.84 -10.55 -24.50
CA GLY A 65 -4.69 -9.75 -25.39
C GLY A 65 -5.32 -8.52 -24.71
N TYR A 66 -4.70 -8.04 -23.65
CA TYR A 66 -5.11 -6.86 -22.89
C TYR A 66 -3.94 -5.92 -22.66
N ASN A 67 -4.21 -4.66 -22.28
CA ASN A 67 -3.17 -3.66 -22.06
C ASN A 67 -3.54 -2.64 -20.95
N LEU A 68 -4.20 -3.11 -19.89
CA LEU A 68 -4.56 -2.24 -18.78
C LEU A 68 -3.33 -1.88 -17.94
N LYS A 69 -3.08 -0.57 -17.79
CA LYS A 69 -1.91 0.00 -17.12
C LYS A 69 -2.26 0.81 -15.89
N THR A 70 -3.44 1.41 -15.88
CA THR A 70 -3.91 2.24 -14.77
C THR A 70 -5.24 1.71 -14.25
N LEU A 71 -5.27 1.41 -12.95
CA LEU A 71 -6.47 0.94 -12.26
C LEU A 71 -6.77 1.84 -11.08
N ASP A 72 -7.84 2.60 -11.17
CA ASP A 72 -8.38 3.39 -10.06
C ASP A 72 -9.59 2.67 -9.46
N MET A 73 -9.45 2.26 -8.21
CA MET A 73 -10.49 1.60 -7.42
C MET A 73 -10.99 2.48 -6.26
N THR A 74 -10.73 3.79 -6.28
CA THR A 74 -11.09 4.69 -5.18
C THR A 74 -12.54 4.55 -4.76
N GLU A 75 -13.47 4.44 -5.73
CA GLU A 75 -14.91 4.30 -5.50
C GLU A 75 -15.39 2.84 -5.46
N VAL A 76 -14.47 1.87 -5.42
CA VAL A 76 -14.81 0.46 -5.23
C VAL A 76 -15.13 0.19 -3.76
N GLU A 77 -16.24 -0.54 -3.51
CA GLU A 77 -16.83 -0.73 -2.19
C GLU A 77 -16.32 -1.99 -1.45
N ASN A 78 -15.23 -2.59 -1.92
CA ASN A 78 -14.64 -3.76 -1.28
C ASN A 78 -13.91 -3.34 0.01
N GLU A 79 -14.31 -3.91 1.14
CA GLU A 79 -13.65 -3.71 2.43
C GLU A 79 -12.41 -4.61 2.61
N THR A 80 -12.35 -5.69 1.84
CA THR A 80 -11.22 -6.62 1.84
C THR A 80 -10.87 -7.06 0.42
N LEU A 81 -9.59 -7.36 0.19
CA LEU A 81 -9.07 -7.98 -1.01
C LEU A 81 -8.23 -9.20 -0.63
N LYS A 82 -8.10 -10.17 -1.52
CA LYS A 82 -7.30 -11.38 -1.29
C LYS A 82 -5.80 -11.07 -1.28
N ASN A 83 -5.04 -11.85 -0.52
CA ASN A 83 -3.59 -11.86 -0.63
C ASN A 83 -3.17 -12.14 -2.08
N GLY A 84 -2.20 -11.37 -2.57
CA GLY A 84 -1.69 -11.52 -3.94
C GLY A 84 -2.69 -11.16 -5.03
N VAL A 85 -3.73 -10.36 -4.75
CA VAL A 85 -4.83 -10.05 -5.68
C VAL A 85 -4.34 -9.65 -7.07
N PHE A 86 -3.29 -8.85 -7.16
CA PHE A 86 -2.67 -8.41 -8.42
C PHE A 86 -1.20 -8.81 -8.54
N ASN A 87 -0.77 -9.84 -7.81
CA ASN A 87 0.60 -10.34 -7.90
C ASN A 87 0.93 -10.76 -9.35
N GLY A 88 2.03 -10.23 -9.89
CA GLY A 88 2.49 -10.54 -11.25
C GLY A 88 1.84 -9.71 -12.37
N CYS A 89 1.05 -8.70 -12.05
CA CYS A 89 0.45 -7.79 -13.02
C CYS A 89 1.52 -6.88 -13.65
N ASN A 90 2.27 -7.43 -14.61
CA ASN A 90 3.45 -6.80 -15.18
C ASN A 90 3.19 -5.70 -16.23
N LEU A 91 1.92 -5.40 -16.53
CA LEU A 91 1.52 -4.22 -17.32
C LEU A 91 1.09 -3.06 -16.43
N LEU A 92 0.73 -3.32 -15.17
CA LEU A 92 0.24 -2.30 -14.25
C LEU A 92 1.30 -1.25 -13.95
N GLU A 93 0.98 0.02 -14.19
CA GLU A 93 1.85 1.17 -13.95
C GLU A 93 1.37 2.03 -12.78
N ASN A 94 0.05 2.18 -12.61
CA ASN A 94 -0.56 3.01 -11.57
C ASN A 94 -1.75 2.31 -10.94
N ILE A 95 -1.85 2.36 -9.62
CA ILE A 95 -2.99 1.81 -8.87
C ILE A 95 -3.43 2.74 -7.75
N SER A 96 -4.76 2.88 -7.59
CA SER A 96 -5.39 3.46 -6.41
C SER A 96 -6.27 2.39 -5.74
N PHE A 97 -6.05 2.14 -4.45
CA PHE A 97 -6.82 1.17 -3.67
C PHE A 97 -8.15 1.76 -3.19
N PRO A 98 -9.17 0.92 -2.91
CA PRO A 98 -10.47 1.37 -2.45
C PRO A 98 -10.42 2.22 -1.19
N THR A 99 -11.24 3.29 -1.15
CA THR A 99 -11.56 3.99 0.08
C THR A 99 -12.40 3.07 0.97
N GLY A 100 -12.02 2.93 2.24
CA GLY A 100 -12.72 2.03 3.17
C GLY A 100 -12.20 0.58 3.17
N LEU A 101 -11.19 0.26 2.37
CA LEU A 101 -10.46 -1.00 2.49
C LEU A 101 -9.87 -1.12 3.91
N GLN A 102 -10.03 -2.26 4.57
CA GLN A 102 -9.57 -2.43 5.96
C GLN A 102 -8.04 -2.52 6.06
N TYR A 103 -7.40 -3.13 5.06
CA TYR A 103 -5.96 -3.27 4.96
C TYR A 103 -5.54 -3.55 3.52
N VAL A 104 -4.33 -3.18 3.14
CA VAL A 104 -3.73 -3.63 1.88
C VAL A 104 -3.18 -5.04 2.10
N PRO A 105 -3.63 -6.05 1.33
CA PRO A 105 -3.27 -7.43 1.60
C PRO A 105 -1.80 -7.72 1.28
N ARG A 106 -1.30 -8.82 1.85
CA ARG A 106 0.01 -9.37 1.55
C ARG A 106 0.18 -9.59 0.05
N GLU A 107 1.33 -9.20 -0.48
CA GLU A 107 1.67 -9.38 -1.90
C GLU A 107 0.67 -8.76 -2.88
N ALA A 108 -0.10 -7.76 -2.45
CA ALA A 108 -1.18 -7.17 -3.25
C ALA A 108 -0.77 -6.87 -4.70
N CYS A 109 0.39 -6.26 -4.89
CA CYS A 109 0.98 -5.92 -6.19
C CYS A 109 2.45 -6.38 -6.28
N ARG A 110 2.81 -7.50 -5.63
CA ARG A 110 4.15 -8.05 -5.76
C ARG A 110 4.43 -8.46 -7.20
N ASN A 111 5.65 -8.30 -7.67
CA ASN A 111 6.06 -8.61 -9.04
C ASN A 111 5.33 -7.81 -10.14
N CYS A 112 4.74 -6.67 -9.79
CA CYS A 112 4.22 -5.71 -10.76
C CYS A 112 5.40 -4.86 -11.28
N THR A 113 6.17 -5.42 -12.20
CA THR A 113 7.49 -4.91 -12.60
C THR A 113 7.48 -3.54 -13.29
N LYS A 114 6.30 -3.03 -13.66
CA LYS A 114 6.13 -1.68 -14.24
C LYS A 114 5.41 -0.72 -13.30
N LEU A 115 4.98 -1.17 -12.12
CA LEU A 115 4.24 -0.35 -11.17
C LEU A 115 5.11 0.81 -10.66
N ARG A 116 4.65 2.04 -10.88
CA ARG A 116 5.35 3.29 -10.56
C ARG A 116 4.68 4.08 -9.45
N THR A 117 3.34 4.09 -9.46
CA THR A 117 2.54 4.93 -8.56
C THR A 117 1.54 4.09 -7.78
N VAL A 118 1.54 4.26 -6.48
CA VAL A 118 0.61 3.59 -5.57
C VAL A 118 -0.09 4.63 -4.71
N VAL A 119 -1.42 4.63 -4.76
CA VAL A 119 -2.26 5.42 -3.86
C VAL A 119 -3.03 4.47 -2.95
N VAL A 120 -2.74 4.52 -1.66
CA VAL A 120 -3.54 3.87 -0.64
C VAL A 120 -4.46 4.93 -0.04
N ASN A 121 -5.75 4.86 -0.39
CA ASN A 121 -6.77 5.79 0.09
C ASN A 121 -7.12 5.53 1.56
N GLU A 122 -7.94 6.43 2.16
CA GLU A 122 -8.36 6.33 3.55
C GLU A 122 -9.11 5.02 3.83
N GLY A 123 -8.85 4.42 4.98
CA GLY A 123 -9.44 3.17 5.43
C GLY A 123 -8.42 2.17 5.96
N PRO A 124 -7.42 1.77 5.19
CA PRO A 124 -6.43 0.78 5.63
C PRO A 124 -5.69 1.20 6.90
N THR A 125 -5.63 0.28 7.86
CA THR A 125 -4.86 0.47 9.09
C THR A 125 -3.45 -0.11 8.99
N TYR A 126 -3.22 -0.99 8.02
CA TYR A 126 -1.89 -1.53 7.74
C TYR A 126 -1.71 -1.95 6.28
N ILE A 127 -0.46 -2.13 5.89
CA ILE A 127 -0.05 -2.69 4.60
C ILE A 127 0.66 -4.01 4.85
N GLY A 128 0.19 -5.06 4.18
CA GLY A 128 0.69 -6.42 4.30
C GLY A 128 2.10 -6.61 3.72
N ARG A 129 2.75 -7.68 4.14
CA ARG A 129 4.12 -8.03 3.74
C ARG A 129 4.25 -8.16 2.23
N HIS A 130 5.35 -7.67 1.66
CA HIS A 130 5.66 -7.70 0.23
C HIS A 130 4.62 -7.04 -0.68
N ALA A 131 3.73 -6.20 -0.14
CA ALA A 131 2.60 -5.65 -0.92
C ALA A 131 3.01 -5.06 -2.26
N PHE A 132 4.16 -4.39 -2.34
CA PHE A 132 4.67 -3.73 -3.54
C PHE A 132 6.07 -4.23 -3.92
N GLY A 133 6.49 -5.39 -3.42
CA GLY A 133 7.80 -5.96 -3.69
C GLY A 133 8.06 -6.24 -5.16
N ASN A 134 9.34 -6.18 -5.59
CA ASN A 134 9.76 -6.40 -6.97
C ASN A 134 9.04 -5.48 -7.99
N SER A 135 8.85 -4.23 -7.64
CA SER A 135 8.25 -3.20 -8.48
C SER A 135 9.24 -2.06 -8.75
N VAL A 136 8.82 -1.08 -9.53
CA VAL A 136 9.57 0.15 -9.79
C VAL A 136 8.86 1.38 -9.21
N VAL A 137 8.12 1.19 -8.13
CA VAL A 137 7.41 2.28 -7.45
C VAL A 137 8.39 3.40 -7.13
N ASN A 138 8.06 4.58 -7.62
CA ASN A 138 8.83 5.81 -7.40
C ASN A 138 8.08 6.81 -6.54
N GLU A 139 6.76 6.69 -6.44
CA GLU A 139 5.91 7.55 -5.65
C GLU A 139 4.75 6.77 -5.02
N ALA A 140 4.52 6.98 -3.72
CA ALA A 140 3.46 6.30 -2.98
C ALA A 140 2.78 7.24 -1.98
N TRP A 141 1.46 7.07 -1.80
CA TRP A 141 0.65 7.77 -0.81
C TRP A 141 0.04 6.78 0.17
N PHE A 142 0.23 7.03 1.46
CA PHE A 142 -0.35 6.25 2.56
C PHE A 142 -1.35 7.11 3.34
N PRO A 143 -2.50 6.54 3.76
CA PRO A 143 -3.59 7.28 4.38
C PRO A 143 -3.32 7.68 5.83
N SER A 144 -4.17 8.56 6.35
CA SER A 144 -4.13 8.97 7.76
C SER A 144 -4.50 7.86 8.73
N THR A 145 -5.18 6.82 8.25
CA THR A 145 -5.65 5.67 9.03
C THR A 145 -4.54 4.65 9.35
N MET A 146 -3.35 4.81 8.79
CA MET A 146 -2.23 3.87 9.00
C MET A 146 -1.79 3.83 10.46
N THR A 147 -1.64 2.62 10.99
CA THR A 147 -1.11 2.37 12.34
C THR A 147 0.18 1.55 12.34
N TYR A 148 0.39 0.72 11.30
CA TYR A 148 1.62 -0.03 11.12
C TYR A 148 1.78 -0.51 9.67
N VAL A 149 2.98 -0.97 9.33
CA VAL A 149 3.27 -1.72 8.10
C VAL A 149 3.94 -3.03 8.45
N TYR A 150 3.71 -4.05 7.64
CA TYR A 150 4.53 -5.26 7.71
C TYR A 150 5.87 -5.06 7.01
N GLY A 151 6.84 -5.87 7.36
CA GLY A 151 8.15 -5.83 6.73
C GLY A 151 8.11 -6.10 5.24
N TYR A 152 9.13 -5.61 4.56
CA TYR A 152 9.37 -5.88 3.14
C TYR A 152 8.28 -5.39 2.19
N ILE A 153 7.47 -4.40 2.57
CA ILE A 153 6.41 -3.87 1.68
C ILE A 153 6.97 -3.34 0.36
N PHE A 154 8.20 -2.82 0.37
CA PHE A 154 8.95 -2.39 -0.81
C PHE A 154 10.20 -3.26 -1.03
N ASP A 155 10.06 -4.58 -0.88
CA ASP A 155 11.13 -5.53 -1.11
C ASP A 155 11.68 -5.42 -2.55
N ASN A 156 13.02 -5.29 -2.68
CA ASN A 156 13.70 -5.07 -3.96
C ASN A 156 13.25 -3.84 -4.76
N VAL A 157 12.60 -2.87 -4.14
CA VAL A 157 12.26 -1.59 -4.77
C VAL A 157 13.39 -0.60 -4.53
N THR A 158 14.05 -0.16 -5.60
CA THR A 158 15.16 0.80 -5.57
C THR A 158 14.79 2.17 -6.17
N ALA A 159 13.63 2.26 -6.79
CA ALA A 159 13.19 3.44 -7.52
C ALA A 159 12.43 4.47 -6.66
N LEU A 160 12.09 4.13 -5.41
CA LEU A 160 11.26 4.97 -4.56
C LEU A 160 11.94 6.31 -4.27
N LYS A 161 11.31 7.39 -4.72
CA LYS A 161 11.81 8.77 -4.56
C LYS A 161 10.97 9.57 -3.59
N THR A 162 9.65 9.42 -3.68
CA THR A 162 8.70 10.24 -2.94
C THR A 162 7.69 9.38 -2.20
N LEU A 163 7.53 9.64 -0.92
CA LEU A 163 6.53 9.00 -0.06
C LEU A 163 5.70 10.07 0.62
N HIS A 164 4.39 9.98 0.49
CA HIS A 164 3.43 10.84 1.18
C HIS A 164 2.79 10.07 2.33
N LEU A 165 2.99 10.52 3.55
CA LEU A 165 2.42 9.94 4.76
C LEU A 165 1.43 10.95 5.34
N LYS A 166 0.18 10.56 5.52
CA LYS A 166 -0.87 11.42 6.07
C LYS A 166 -1.12 11.19 7.56
N SER A 167 -0.51 10.16 8.13
CA SER A 167 -0.66 9.78 9.54
C SER A 167 0.46 10.35 10.41
N LEU A 168 0.32 10.22 11.73
CA LEU A 168 1.44 10.26 12.66
C LEU A 168 2.44 9.13 12.34
N PRO A 169 3.69 9.22 12.79
CA PRO A 169 4.65 8.12 12.66
C PRO A 169 4.07 6.80 13.14
N PHE A 170 4.29 5.73 12.40
CA PHE A 170 3.75 4.40 12.68
C PHE A 170 4.84 3.34 12.69
N GLN A 171 4.48 2.15 13.14
CA GLN A 171 5.41 1.05 13.32
C GLN A 171 5.59 0.18 12.10
N CYS A 172 6.72 -0.51 12.08
CA CYS A 172 6.94 -1.67 11.26
C CYS A 172 6.82 -2.94 12.09
N LYS A 173 6.17 -3.96 11.54
CA LYS A 173 6.10 -5.31 12.12
C LYS A 173 6.79 -6.30 11.18
N GLU A 174 7.44 -7.28 11.75
CA GLU A 174 7.95 -8.40 10.97
C GLU A 174 7.08 -9.63 11.19
N VAL A 175 6.82 -10.36 10.11
CA VAL A 175 6.04 -11.59 10.11
C VAL A 175 6.99 -12.77 10.05
N ALA A 176 6.73 -13.81 10.84
CA ALA A 176 7.44 -15.07 10.73
C ALA A 176 7.40 -15.63 9.31
N ARG A 177 8.45 -16.36 8.93
CA ARG A 177 8.60 -16.91 7.57
C ARG A 177 7.53 -17.90 7.14
N SER A 178 6.70 -18.41 8.05
CA SER A 178 5.56 -19.25 7.67
C SER A 178 4.43 -18.37 7.17
N ASP A 179 4.10 -18.51 5.93
CA ASP A 179 3.18 -17.70 5.15
C ASP A 179 1.69 -17.79 5.57
N ALA A 180 1.39 -18.53 6.62
CA ALA A 180 0.02 -18.88 6.93
C ALA A 180 -0.72 -17.85 7.79
N ASP A 181 -0.01 -16.92 8.46
CA ASP A 181 -0.66 -16.05 9.42
C ASP A 181 0.04 -14.70 9.55
N GLU A 182 -0.53 -13.66 8.97
CA GLU A 182 -0.06 -12.28 9.17
C GLU A 182 -0.16 -11.84 10.64
N GLY A 183 -0.94 -12.53 11.45
CA GLY A 183 -1.00 -12.34 12.90
C GLY A 183 0.22 -12.89 13.65
N ALA A 184 0.99 -13.80 13.07
CA ALA A 184 2.16 -14.40 13.69
C ALA A 184 3.40 -13.52 13.48
N THR A 185 3.60 -12.56 14.34
CA THR A 185 4.82 -11.73 14.33
C THR A 185 5.89 -12.37 15.19
N GLN A 186 7.12 -12.47 14.68
CA GLN A 186 8.26 -12.89 15.48
C GLN A 186 9.06 -11.69 15.97
N PRO A 187 9.63 -11.74 17.17
CA PRO A 187 10.54 -10.72 17.63
C PRO A 187 11.87 -10.90 16.90
N THR A 188 12.04 -10.18 15.82
CA THR A 188 13.29 -10.21 15.06
C THR A 188 13.99 -8.87 15.08
N THR A 189 15.21 -8.86 14.58
CA THR A 189 16.13 -7.78 14.83
C THR A 189 15.81 -6.50 14.08
N TRP A 190 15.24 -6.58 12.90
CA TRP A 190 14.87 -5.38 12.12
C TRP A 190 14.03 -5.72 10.91
N CYS A 191 13.01 -4.93 10.71
CA CYS A 191 12.14 -5.04 9.58
C CYS A 191 12.51 -3.97 8.56
N THR A 192 12.99 -4.37 7.42
CA THR A 192 13.35 -3.44 6.36
C THR A 192 12.12 -3.12 5.52
N VAL A 193 11.50 -1.98 5.77
CA VAL A 193 10.39 -1.48 4.95
C VAL A 193 10.88 -1.10 3.57
N PHE A 194 12.02 -0.42 3.53
CA PHE A 194 12.59 0.12 2.31
C PHE A 194 13.92 -0.57 1.97
N LYS A 195 14.05 -1.06 0.75
CA LYS A 195 15.35 -1.44 0.20
C LYS A 195 16.21 -0.20 -0.01
N THR A 196 15.59 0.84 -0.54
CA THR A 196 16.19 2.15 -0.69
C THR A 196 15.23 3.17 -0.09
N TRP A 197 15.72 3.99 0.84
CA TRP A 197 14.91 5.04 1.44
C TRP A 197 14.49 6.07 0.39
N PRO A 198 13.25 6.58 0.44
CA PRO A 198 12.83 7.65 -0.44
C PRO A 198 13.69 8.91 -0.23
N SER A 199 13.90 9.66 -1.30
CA SER A 199 14.64 10.94 -1.24
C SER A 199 13.86 11.99 -0.48
N THR A 200 12.53 11.97 -0.59
CA THR A 200 11.63 12.93 0.05
C THR A 200 10.44 12.21 0.67
N VAL A 201 10.13 12.58 1.89
CA VAL A 201 8.93 12.14 2.60
C VAL A 201 8.09 13.37 2.92
N TYR A 202 6.87 13.44 2.39
CA TYR A 202 5.90 14.46 2.71
C TYR A 202 5.01 13.99 3.86
N VAL A 203 4.82 14.85 4.84
CA VAL A 203 3.97 14.60 6.01
C VAL A 203 3.09 15.82 6.27
N PRO A 204 1.92 15.69 6.93
CA PRO A 204 1.13 16.84 7.32
C PRO A 204 1.97 17.82 8.13
N MET A 205 1.82 19.12 7.85
CA MET A 205 2.59 20.17 8.52
C MET A 205 2.50 20.06 10.05
N GLU A 206 1.32 19.72 10.56
CA GLU A 206 1.05 19.53 11.99
C GLU A 206 1.83 18.37 12.61
N TYR A 207 2.25 17.37 11.81
CA TYR A 207 3.02 16.22 12.29
C TYR A 207 4.51 16.29 11.97
N LEU A 208 4.95 17.34 11.28
CA LEU A 208 6.34 17.47 10.79
C LEU A 208 7.38 17.28 11.91
N GLU A 209 7.16 17.89 13.06
CA GLU A 209 8.08 17.76 14.18
C GLU A 209 8.10 16.37 14.81
N TYR A 210 7.00 15.63 14.76
CA TYR A 210 6.94 14.23 15.23
C TYR A 210 7.76 13.29 14.34
N TYR A 211 7.86 13.59 13.05
CA TYR A 211 8.70 12.81 12.13
C TYR A 211 10.19 13.19 12.25
N LYS A 212 10.51 14.47 12.48
CA LYS A 212 11.88 14.95 12.67
C LYS A 212 12.46 14.56 14.03
N ASN A 213 11.63 14.63 15.06
CA ASN A 213 11.97 14.34 16.45
C ASN A 213 10.99 13.32 17.03
N PRO A 214 11.10 12.03 16.62
CA PRO A 214 10.12 11.04 17.01
C PRO A 214 10.12 10.82 18.52
N ASP A 215 8.96 11.12 19.14
CA ASP A 215 8.66 10.76 20.52
C ASP A 215 7.76 9.53 20.51
N PRO A 216 8.11 8.45 21.21
CA PRO A 216 7.27 7.25 21.33
C PRO A 216 5.82 7.54 21.70
N LYS A 217 5.55 8.61 22.41
CA LYS A 217 4.18 9.02 22.81
C LYS A 217 3.30 9.46 21.63
N HIS A 218 3.90 9.82 20.52
CA HIS A 218 3.20 10.33 19.33
C HIS A 218 3.19 9.35 18.17
N VAL A 219 3.58 8.10 18.40
CA VAL A 219 3.49 7.05 17.39
C VAL A 219 2.14 6.37 17.48
N VAL A 220 1.37 6.46 16.40
CA VAL A 220 0.06 5.80 16.33
C VAL A 220 0.25 4.31 16.14
N SER A 221 0.18 3.57 17.22
CA SER A 221 -0.06 2.13 17.18
C SER A 221 -0.60 1.71 18.54
N MET A 222 -1.77 1.13 18.58
CA MET A 222 -2.30 0.54 19.82
C MET A 222 -1.31 -0.47 20.41
N HIS A 223 -0.67 -1.26 19.56
CA HIS A 223 0.34 -2.22 19.98
C HIS A 223 1.61 -1.58 20.53
N PHE A 224 1.97 -0.41 20.03
CA PHE A 224 3.12 0.33 20.53
C PHE A 224 2.83 0.95 21.90
N GLN A 225 1.65 1.47 22.10
CA GLN A 225 1.23 2.01 23.40
C GLN A 225 1.21 0.92 24.46
N ASP A 226 0.70 -0.26 24.11
CA ASP A 226 0.72 -1.44 25.00
C ASP A 226 2.14 -1.85 25.34
N LEU A 227 3.05 -1.78 24.38
CA LEU A 227 4.47 -2.04 24.55
C LEU A 227 5.17 -1.03 25.44
N LEU A 228 4.89 0.26 25.27
CA LEU A 228 5.43 1.32 26.14
C LEU A 228 4.95 1.11 27.58
N ASN A 229 3.71 0.73 27.78
CA ASN A 229 3.15 0.43 29.08
C ASN A 229 3.81 -0.80 29.72
N THR A 230 4.18 -1.79 28.91
CA THR A 230 4.86 -3.01 29.36
C THR A 230 6.34 -2.77 29.68
N LEU A 231 7.00 -1.87 28.92
CA LEU A 231 8.42 -1.51 29.14
C LEU A 231 8.69 -0.83 30.50
N THR A 232 7.69 -0.20 31.06
CA THR A 232 7.80 0.45 32.37
C THR A 232 7.69 -0.53 33.54
N SER A 233 7.28 -1.78 33.28
CA SER A 233 6.98 -2.76 34.32
C SER A 233 8.04 -3.84 34.52
N GLU A 234 9.18 -3.81 33.79
CA GLU A 234 10.24 -4.86 33.82
C GLU A 234 9.72 -6.30 33.65
N SER A 235 8.48 -6.48 33.22
CA SER A 235 7.89 -7.79 33.12
C SER A 235 8.25 -8.50 31.83
N GLU A 236 8.47 -9.81 31.89
CA GLU A 236 8.70 -10.67 30.72
C GLU A 236 7.48 -10.74 29.78
N GLU A 237 6.38 -10.08 30.12
CA GLU A 237 5.15 -10.08 29.33
C GLU A 237 5.25 -9.38 27.99
N TRP A 238 6.20 -8.47 27.82
CA TRP A 238 6.46 -7.88 26.51
C TRP A 238 6.85 -8.90 25.43
N THR A 239 7.33 -10.07 25.83
CA THR A 239 7.59 -11.18 24.90
C THR A 239 6.33 -11.85 24.39
N LYS A 240 5.23 -11.65 25.09
CA LYS A 240 3.90 -12.22 24.79
C LYS A 240 2.96 -11.22 24.10
N GLY A 241 3.29 -9.94 24.14
CA GLY A 241 2.53 -8.88 23.47
C GLY A 241 2.62 -8.92 21.97
N PRO A 242 1.96 -7.98 21.26
CA PRO A 242 2.09 -7.85 19.83
C PRO A 242 3.57 -7.72 19.52
N LYS A 243 4.08 -8.65 18.75
CA LYS A 243 5.50 -8.89 18.54
C LYS A 243 6.12 -7.74 17.74
N VAL A 244 6.43 -6.68 18.43
CA VAL A 244 7.32 -5.62 17.95
C VAL A 244 8.74 -6.10 18.17
N GLN A 245 9.64 -5.70 17.32
CA GLN A 245 11.03 -6.13 17.36
C GLN A 245 11.69 -5.84 18.69
N GLN A 246 12.19 -6.87 19.32
CA GLN A 246 12.81 -6.83 20.64
C GLN A 246 13.89 -5.76 20.86
N PRO A 247 14.81 -5.49 19.92
CA PRO A 247 15.85 -4.49 20.12
C PRO A 247 15.34 -3.10 20.43
N TYR A 248 14.13 -2.79 20.03
CA TYR A 248 13.50 -1.48 20.24
C TYR A 248 13.03 -1.27 21.66
N LEU A 249 12.83 -2.36 22.34
CA LEU A 249 12.25 -2.39 23.66
C LEU A 249 13.28 -2.24 24.75
N LYS A 250 14.57 -2.42 24.42
CA LYS A 250 15.65 -2.50 25.41
C LYS A 250 16.37 -1.18 25.72
N SER A 251 16.21 -0.14 24.90
CA SER A 251 16.81 1.16 25.18
C SER A 251 16.09 2.32 24.46
N ASN A 252 16.01 3.49 25.06
CA ASN A 252 15.46 4.69 24.45
C ASN A 252 16.23 5.13 23.19
N SER A 253 17.49 4.80 23.07
CA SER A 253 18.28 5.11 21.87
C SER A 253 17.94 4.16 20.71
N ALA A 254 17.62 2.89 21.00
CA ALA A 254 17.17 1.95 20.01
C ALA A 254 15.74 2.31 19.53
N LEU A 255 14.86 2.75 20.41
CA LEU A 255 13.54 3.29 20.03
C LEU A 255 13.67 4.45 19.06
N LYS A 256 14.54 5.43 19.35
CA LYS A 256 14.77 6.57 18.47
C LYS A 256 15.25 6.16 17.08
N SER A 257 16.20 5.23 16.96
CA SER A 257 16.73 4.81 15.68
C SER A 257 15.69 4.12 14.78
N ASN A 258 14.64 3.58 15.37
CA ASN A 258 13.60 2.85 14.68
C ASN A 258 12.42 3.70 14.23
N PHE A 259 12.26 4.83 14.87
CA PHE A 259 11.30 5.86 14.47
C PHE A 259 11.95 6.96 13.65
N THR A 260 13.24 6.85 13.35
CA THR A 260 13.90 7.73 12.41
C THR A 260 13.47 7.37 11.01
N TRP A 261 12.58 8.16 10.47
CA TRP A 261 12.15 8.06 9.08
C TRP A 261 13.20 8.69 8.17
N GLY A 262 13.74 7.86 7.30
CA GLY A 262 14.69 8.31 6.31
C GLY A 262 16.15 7.95 6.64
N SER A 263 16.99 8.22 5.68
CA SER A 263 18.45 8.22 5.80
C SER A 263 18.95 9.66 5.92
N SER A 264 20.26 9.85 6.08
CA SER A 264 20.88 11.18 6.02
C SER A 264 20.60 11.93 4.69
N ALA A 265 20.23 11.19 3.63
CA ALA A 265 19.87 11.74 2.32
C ALA A 265 18.37 11.97 2.14
N THR A 266 17.52 11.61 3.13
CA THR A 266 16.08 11.79 3.05
C THR A 266 15.66 13.15 3.58
N THR A 267 14.90 13.90 2.80
CA THR A 267 14.28 15.16 3.23
C THR A 267 12.85 14.89 3.70
N ILE A 268 12.50 15.36 4.90
CA ILE A 268 11.14 15.32 5.44
C ILE A 268 10.54 16.71 5.31
N MET A 269 9.43 16.81 4.57
CA MET A 269 8.76 18.09 4.28
C MET A 269 7.32 18.06 4.77
N GLY A 270 6.87 19.21 5.32
CA GLY A 270 5.45 19.40 5.60
C GLY A 270 4.67 19.74 4.33
N GLU A 271 3.47 19.21 4.19
CA GLU A 271 2.51 19.60 3.16
C GLU A 271 1.20 20.08 3.80
N SER A 272 0.55 21.04 3.17
CA SER A 272 -0.78 21.51 3.60
C SER A 272 -1.82 20.47 3.12
N ASN A 273 -2.83 20.25 3.96
CA ASN A 273 -3.98 19.41 3.63
C ASN A 273 -4.81 19.99 2.48
#